data_9f1c2038e469398f426bc4fdb9a2214e
#
_entry.id   9f1c2038e469398f426bc4fdb9a2214e
#
_cell.length_a   1.000
_cell.length_b   1.000
_cell.length_c   1.000
_cell.angle_alpha   90.00
_cell.angle_beta   90.00
_cell.angle_gamma   90.00
#
_symmetry.space_group_name_H-M   'P 1'
#
loop_
_entity.id
_entity.type
_entity.pdbx_description
1 polymer ?
#
loop_
_entity_poly.entity_id
_entity_poly.type
_entity_poly.pdbx_seq_one_letter_code
_entity_poly.pdbx_strand_id
1 'polypeptide(L)'
;MTLEYLAELFEVVKNRVREKPNGSYVASIVEGGMDRVLGKFGEEAFEFASAVQGGGDKVAEAADLLFHYLVVLAASGVELEEVVKELERRRRH
;
A
#
# COMPACT_ATOMS: atom_id res chain seq x y z
N MET A 1 -15.94 6.36 -10.65
CA MET A 1 -14.99 5.70 -9.76
C MET A 1 -14.68 4.29 -10.23
N THR A 2 -13.44 3.98 -10.46
CA THR A 2 -13.05 2.71 -11.06
C THR A 2 -11.78 2.18 -10.39
N LEU A 3 -11.46 0.94 -10.68
CA LEU A 3 -10.21 0.36 -10.20
C LEU A 3 -8.99 1.00 -10.86
N GLU A 4 -9.21 1.75 -11.93
CA GLU A 4 -8.13 2.53 -12.56
C GLU A 4 -7.50 3.53 -11.61
N TYR A 5 -8.27 3.98 -10.61
CA TYR A 5 -7.73 4.90 -9.62
C TYR A 5 -6.54 4.28 -8.85
N LEU A 6 -6.53 2.95 -8.69
CA LEU A 6 -5.40 2.29 -8.02
C LEU A 6 -4.10 2.53 -8.79
N ALA A 7 -4.15 2.45 -10.11
CA ALA A 7 -2.97 2.70 -10.93
C ALA A 7 -2.50 4.15 -10.80
N GLU A 8 -3.46 5.08 -10.79
CA GLU A 8 -3.14 6.50 -10.61
C GLU A 8 -2.53 6.76 -9.24
N LEU A 9 -3.13 6.19 -8.21
CA LEU A 9 -2.61 6.36 -6.86
C LEU A 9 -1.21 5.77 -6.73
N PHE A 10 -0.97 4.63 -7.36
CA PHE A 10 0.35 4.01 -7.32
C PHE A 10 1.40 4.91 -7.96
N GLU A 11 1.05 5.60 -9.06
CA GLU A 11 1.98 6.56 -9.68
C GLU A 11 2.31 7.70 -8.72
N VAL A 12 1.31 8.20 -7.99
CA VAL A 12 1.53 9.24 -6.99
C VAL A 12 2.45 8.73 -5.89
N VAL A 13 2.19 7.51 -5.39
CA VAL A 13 3.00 6.92 -4.32
C VAL A 13 4.45 6.74 -4.78
N LYS A 14 4.65 6.22 -6.00
CA LYS A 14 6.01 6.07 -6.54
C LYS A 14 6.74 7.41 -6.61
N ASN A 15 6.02 8.44 -7.02
CA ASN A 15 6.58 9.78 -7.10
C ASN A 15 7.01 10.28 -5.73
N ARG A 16 6.17 10.09 -4.70
CA ARG A 16 6.49 10.51 -3.33
C ARG A 16 7.67 9.74 -2.75
N VAL A 17 7.80 8.46 -3.09
CA VAL A 17 8.94 7.65 -2.66
C VAL A 17 10.23 8.18 -3.28
N ARG A 18 10.18 8.54 -4.56
CA ARG A 18 11.35 9.02 -5.29
C ARG A 18 11.74 10.45 -4.90
N GLU A 19 10.75 11.36 -4.90
CA GLU A 19 11.02 12.79 -4.70
C GLU A 19 11.09 13.20 -3.23
N LYS A 20 10.43 12.48 -2.36
CA LYS A 20 10.38 12.74 -0.92
C LYS A 20 10.06 14.20 -0.60
N PRO A 21 8.95 14.73 -1.13
CA PRO A 21 8.63 16.14 -0.89
C PRO A 21 8.26 16.40 0.57
N ASN A 22 8.58 17.61 1.04
CA ASN A 22 8.23 18.02 2.40
C ASN A 22 6.72 17.94 2.60
N GLY A 23 6.32 17.45 3.78
CA GLY A 23 4.91 17.34 4.13
C GLY A 23 4.22 16.11 3.60
N SER A 24 4.91 15.27 2.83
CA SER A 24 4.33 14.03 2.34
C SER A 24 4.38 12.94 3.41
N TYR A 25 3.25 12.31 3.66
CA TYR A 25 3.17 11.19 4.58
C TYR A 25 4.05 10.02 4.10
N VAL A 26 3.98 9.73 2.79
CA VAL A 26 4.79 8.66 2.21
C VAL A 26 6.28 8.93 2.41
N ALA A 27 6.70 10.18 2.15
CA ALA A 27 8.10 10.55 2.33
C ALA A 27 8.53 10.34 3.78
N SER A 28 7.68 10.69 4.75
CA SER A 28 8.02 10.56 6.17
C SER A 28 8.23 9.11 6.58
N ILE A 29 7.47 8.19 5.96
CA ILE A 29 7.62 6.77 6.26
C ILE A 29 8.91 6.23 5.63
N VAL A 30 9.13 6.55 4.36
CA VAL A 30 10.25 6.01 3.60
C VAL A 30 11.57 6.48 4.16
N GLU A 31 11.61 7.70 4.67
CA GLU A 31 12.81 8.25 5.30
C GLU A 31 13.25 7.46 6.51
N GLY A 32 12.34 6.73 7.13
CA GLY A 32 12.67 5.87 8.28
C GLY A 32 13.26 4.53 7.87
N GLY A 33 13.38 4.27 6.56
CA GLY A 33 13.94 3.02 6.04
C GLY A 33 12.92 1.92 5.89
N MET A 34 13.35 0.79 5.33
CA MET A 34 12.45 -0.34 5.07
C MET A 34 11.81 -0.89 6.34
N ASP A 35 12.52 -0.85 7.46
CA ASP A 35 11.94 -1.32 8.73
C ASP A 35 10.67 -0.54 9.06
N ARG A 36 10.69 0.78 8.84
CA ARG A 36 9.52 1.60 9.10
C ARG A 36 8.41 1.34 8.09
N VAL A 37 8.78 1.20 6.82
CA VAL A 37 7.81 0.90 5.76
C VAL A 37 7.07 -0.40 6.07
N LEU A 38 7.83 -1.45 6.40
CA LEU A 38 7.26 -2.76 6.68
C LEU A 38 6.50 -2.77 8.01
N GLY A 39 7.01 -2.03 9.00
CA GLY A 39 6.32 -1.90 10.28
C GLY A 39 4.94 -1.28 10.14
N LYS A 40 4.83 -0.21 9.36
CA LYS A 40 3.54 0.42 9.10
C LYS A 40 2.59 -0.52 8.38
N PHE A 41 3.10 -1.25 7.39
CA PHE A 41 2.29 -2.22 6.67
C PHE A 41 1.76 -3.30 7.62
N GLY A 42 2.61 -3.82 8.50
CA GLY A 42 2.20 -4.84 9.48
C GLY A 42 1.15 -4.32 10.44
N GLU A 43 1.29 -3.07 10.91
CA GLU A 43 0.29 -2.45 11.77
C GLU A 43 -1.07 -2.38 11.08
N GLU A 44 -1.10 -1.94 9.82
CA GLU A 44 -2.36 -1.79 9.10
C GLU A 44 -3.00 -3.15 8.81
N ALA A 45 -2.18 -4.17 8.55
CA ALA A 45 -2.68 -5.52 8.33
C ALA A 45 -3.37 -6.04 9.60
N PHE A 46 -2.74 -5.82 10.75
CA PHE A 46 -3.31 -6.23 12.04
C PHE A 46 -4.60 -5.48 12.32
N GLU A 47 -4.63 -4.16 12.06
CA GLU A 47 -5.82 -3.36 12.32
C GLU A 47 -6.98 -3.76 11.43
N PHE A 48 -6.70 -4.10 10.16
CA PHE A 48 -7.75 -4.58 9.27
C PHE A 48 -8.32 -5.91 9.76
N ALA A 49 -7.44 -6.84 10.14
CA ALA A 49 -7.87 -8.14 10.66
C ALA A 49 -8.72 -7.96 11.92
N SER A 50 -8.32 -7.05 12.81
CA SER A 50 -9.05 -6.75 14.03
C SER A 50 -10.43 -6.16 13.72
N ALA A 51 -10.51 -5.27 12.73
CA ALA A 51 -11.79 -4.67 12.33
C ALA A 51 -12.74 -5.73 11.79
N VAL A 52 -12.24 -6.67 11.00
CA VAL A 52 -13.05 -7.76 10.46
C VAL A 52 -13.63 -8.61 11.59
N GLN A 53 -12.84 -8.88 12.61
CA GLN A 53 -13.23 -9.73 13.72
C GLN A 53 -14.04 -9.01 14.79
N GLY A 54 -13.70 -7.77 15.08
CA GLY A 54 -14.19 -7.07 16.25
C GLY A 54 -15.17 -5.93 16.01
N GLY A 55 -15.58 -5.71 14.78
CA GLY A 55 -16.60 -4.70 14.51
C GLY A 55 -16.09 -3.29 14.24
N GLY A 56 -14.84 -3.13 13.90
CA GLY A 56 -14.30 -1.84 13.46
C GLY A 56 -14.75 -1.49 12.05
N ASP A 57 -14.28 -0.36 11.55
CA ASP A 57 -14.62 0.10 10.20
C ASP A 57 -13.73 -0.66 9.17
N LYS A 58 -14.29 -1.74 8.64
CA LYS A 58 -13.55 -2.61 7.71
C LYS A 58 -13.11 -1.90 6.45
N VAL A 59 -13.95 -1.01 5.94
CA VAL A 59 -13.62 -0.31 4.69
C VAL A 59 -12.47 0.66 4.91
N ALA A 60 -12.50 1.41 6.01
CA ALA A 60 -11.43 2.34 6.32
C ALA A 60 -10.11 1.61 6.55
N GLU A 61 -10.15 0.51 7.31
CA GLU A 61 -8.92 -0.24 7.59
C GLU A 61 -8.40 -0.96 6.35
N ALA A 62 -9.32 -1.43 5.48
CA ALA A 62 -8.91 -2.04 4.22
C ALA A 62 -8.23 -1.00 3.31
N ALA A 63 -8.75 0.22 3.29
CA ALA A 63 -8.15 1.29 2.50
C ALA A 63 -6.76 1.65 3.02
N ASP A 64 -6.60 1.72 4.35
CA ASP A 64 -5.29 1.99 4.95
C ASP A 64 -4.29 0.89 4.62
N LEU A 65 -4.73 -0.36 4.69
CA LEU A 65 -3.87 -1.49 4.38
C LEU A 65 -3.44 -1.46 2.90
N LEU A 66 -4.41 -1.23 2.02
CA LEU A 66 -4.11 -1.19 0.58
C LEU A 66 -3.15 -0.05 0.26
N PHE A 67 -3.35 1.11 0.87
CA PHE A 67 -2.45 2.24 0.67
C PHE A 67 -1.01 1.88 1.08
N HIS A 68 -0.86 1.31 2.27
CA HIS A 68 0.49 0.94 2.75
C HIS A 68 1.09 -0.20 1.95
N TYR A 69 0.25 -1.08 1.39
CA TYR A 69 0.71 -2.11 0.47
C TYR A 69 1.36 -1.46 -0.76
N LEU A 70 0.71 -0.43 -1.31
CA LEU A 70 1.28 0.28 -2.45
C LEU A 70 2.62 0.95 -2.10
N VAL A 71 2.73 1.46 -0.86
CA VAL A 71 3.99 2.05 -0.41
C VAL A 71 5.09 1.00 -0.35
N VAL A 72 4.78 -0.20 0.14
CA VAL A 72 5.75 -1.29 0.19
C VAL A 72 6.22 -1.65 -1.23
N LEU A 73 5.28 -1.77 -2.17
CA LEU A 73 5.65 -2.06 -3.56
C LEU A 73 6.58 -0.99 -4.12
N ALA A 74 6.20 0.26 -3.96
CA ALA A 74 6.99 1.38 -4.50
C ALA A 74 8.38 1.42 -3.87
N ALA A 75 8.46 1.23 -2.56
CA ALA A 75 9.74 1.28 -1.85
C ALA A 75 10.64 0.11 -2.19
N SER A 76 10.07 -1.03 -2.58
CA SER A 76 10.83 -2.23 -2.91
C SER A 76 11.08 -2.40 -4.41
N GLY A 77 10.61 -1.45 -5.22
CA GLY A 77 10.87 -1.48 -6.66
C GLY A 77 10.00 -2.45 -7.44
N VAL A 78 8.84 -2.82 -6.90
CA VAL A 78 7.91 -3.72 -7.58
C VAL A 78 6.78 -2.90 -8.18
N GLU A 79 6.46 -3.16 -9.45
CA GLU A 79 5.36 -2.48 -10.11
C GLU A 79 4.03 -3.18 -9.81
N LEU A 80 2.99 -2.38 -9.59
CA LEU A 80 1.66 -2.93 -9.35
C LEU A 80 1.23 -3.84 -10.51
N GLU A 81 1.57 -3.45 -11.72
CA GLU A 81 1.25 -4.24 -12.92
C GLU A 81 1.85 -5.63 -12.85
N GLU A 82 3.05 -5.76 -12.31
CA GLU A 82 3.70 -7.07 -12.17
C GLU A 82 2.92 -7.99 -11.24
N VAL A 83 2.37 -7.41 -10.16
CA VAL A 83 1.57 -8.18 -9.21
C VAL A 83 0.28 -8.64 -9.87
N VAL A 84 -0.38 -7.75 -10.62
CA VAL A 84 -1.61 -8.08 -11.32
C VAL A 84 -1.36 -9.18 -12.35
N LYS A 85 -0.26 -9.07 -13.11
CA LYS A 85 0.09 -10.10 -14.10
C LYS A 85 0.33 -11.46 -13.47
N GLU A 86 0.93 -11.46 -12.29
CA GLU A 86 1.15 -12.72 -11.57
C GLU A 86 -0.17 -13.35 -11.15
N LEU A 87 -1.13 -12.54 -10.70
CA LEU A 87 -2.46 -13.04 -10.38
C LEU A 87 -3.15 -13.64 -11.60
N GLU A 88 -3.03 -12.96 -12.75
CA GLU A 88 -3.60 -13.47 -14.00
C GLU A 88 -2.97 -14.79 -14.40
N ARG A 89 -1.66 -14.89 -14.24
CA ARG A 89 -0.94 -16.12 -14.56
C ARG A 89 -1.43 -17.30 -13.71
N ARG A 90 -1.76 -17.04 -12.46
CA ARG A 90 -2.18 -18.12 -11.55
C ARG A 90 -3.61 -18.60 -11.79
N ARG A 91 -4.53 -17.69 -12.02
CA ARG A 91 -5.95 -17.97 -12.34
C ARG A 91 -6.58 -19.18 -11.65
N ARG A 92 -6.27 -19.41 -10.42
CA ARG A 92 -6.78 -20.61 -9.73
C ARG A 92 -7.62 -20.26 -8.51
N HIS A 93 -8.17 -19.09 -8.52
CA HIS A 93 -9.00 -18.65 -7.41
C HIS A 93 -10.45 -19.02 -7.69
#